data_1657276a53ab1a0859302e10cb78b668
#
_entry.id   1657276a53ab1a0859302e10cb78b668
#
_cell.length_a   1.000
_cell.length_b   1.000
_cell.length_c   1.000
_cell.angle_alpha   90.00
_cell.angle_beta   90.00
_cell.angle_gamma   90.00
#
_symmetry.space_group_name_H-M   'P 1'
#
loop_
_entity.id
_entity.type
_entity.pdbx_description
1 polymer ?
#
loop_
_entity_poly.entity_id
_entity_poly.type
_entity_poly.pdbx_seq_one_letter_code
_entity_poly.pdbx_strand_id
1 'polypeptide(L)'
;MNILLINGSPKGKASNSLRLAKSFIEGVSEQRASEDVTVEQLNVASMDIKPCKGCFHCWKNTSGQCIMSDDEETVIQKQLWADLVIWSFPLYYFNVPGLLKNLIDRQLPMSLPFMSDANRGYGSGAHESRYDMSGKKHVLISTCGFYSSEGNYDSVTKMFDHILGQGNYESIFCGQGELFRVKELSARTDQYLALVKKAGAEYAQGGISEYTKSELKVLLYPKEMFEQMADASWGISRDTSAQGSKTAGEKPVEQVPFDHIFTSQMAALYDKTAYDGKDRVLEMNYIDLGRSYQILLGKDGSKVFTDGSLTTTTKLNTPFEVWQSISRGEISGPEALGKHLYTVEGDFSFMIDWDKYFGPTPGSSTNAAQDALAKEAGNAQKNPQMITMLLPWITFWTATSFDSQVGAMIVLLVTALMPLIMRNFKFTIWDRISFALVGALSAGVFMSGNGDGNLIVNLGYLAFGLMWLASCLTKEPLCAAYVKYSYGGDNAYNNPLFMKTNYILAACWGAMYVLTAIWSWFAVQNGVGGILVIVNNLVPIGMGLFTAWFQKWYPAKMASGK
;
A
#
# COMPACT_ATOMS: atom_id res chain seq x y z
N MET A 1 -17.83 -12.39 -26.42
CA MET A 1 -16.43 -12.05 -26.72
C MET A 1 -15.53 -13.21 -26.33
N ASN A 2 -14.71 -13.68 -27.27
CA ASN A 2 -13.81 -14.81 -27.06
C ASN A 2 -12.38 -14.29 -26.81
N ILE A 3 -11.79 -14.64 -25.69
CA ILE A 3 -10.43 -14.24 -25.31
C ILE A 3 -9.52 -15.46 -25.29
N LEU A 4 -8.44 -15.42 -26.03
CA LEU A 4 -7.35 -16.39 -25.98
C LEU A 4 -6.17 -15.83 -25.21
N LEU A 5 -5.80 -16.46 -24.10
CA LEU A 5 -4.60 -16.15 -23.35
C LEU A 5 -3.49 -17.16 -23.67
N ILE A 6 -2.46 -16.73 -24.37
CA ILE A 6 -1.27 -17.52 -24.66
C ILE A 6 -0.20 -17.23 -23.61
N ASN A 7 0.01 -18.16 -22.69
CA ASN A 7 1.06 -18.04 -21.68
C ASN A 7 2.36 -18.69 -22.18
N GLY A 8 3.26 -17.87 -22.67
CA GLY A 8 4.59 -18.28 -23.17
C GLY A 8 5.68 -18.42 -22.12
N SER A 9 5.33 -18.31 -20.82
CA SER A 9 6.30 -18.44 -19.74
C SER A 9 6.68 -19.89 -19.48
N PRO A 10 7.98 -20.24 -19.40
CA PRO A 10 8.43 -21.56 -18.96
C PRO A 10 7.99 -21.94 -17.54
N LYS A 11 7.66 -20.96 -16.69
CA LYS A 11 7.17 -21.16 -15.32
C LYS A 11 5.69 -21.58 -15.28
N GLY A 12 5.00 -21.67 -16.42
CA GLY A 12 3.60 -22.08 -16.52
C GLY A 12 2.69 -21.26 -15.61
N LYS A 13 1.94 -21.92 -14.73
CA LYS A 13 1.00 -21.28 -13.80
C LYS A 13 1.65 -20.33 -12.78
N ALA A 14 2.95 -20.49 -12.51
CA ALA A 14 3.70 -19.67 -11.56
C ALA A 14 4.31 -18.39 -12.21
N SER A 15 3.88 -18.05 -13.42
CA SER A 15 4.38 -16.88 -14.15
C SER A 15 3.85 -15.56 -13.58
N ASN A 16 4.75 -14.59 -13.38
CA ASN A 16 4.38 -13.24 -12.98
C ASN A 16 3.65 -12.51 -14.11
N SER A 17 4.09 -12.65 -15.36
CA SER A 17 3.39 -12.08 -16.52
C SER A 17 1.97 -12.63 -16.65
N LEU A 18 1.75 -13.90 -16.31
CA LEU A 18 0.41 -14.49 -16.28
C LEU A 18 -0.48 -13.86 -15.22
N ARG A 19 0.06 -13.47 -14.06
CA ARG A 19 -0.71 -12.73 -13.03
C ARG A 19 -1.21 -11.40 -13.58
N LEU A 20 -0.34 -10.65 -14.26
CA LEU A 20 -0.74 -9.40 -14.91
C LEU A 20 -1.82 -9.63 -15.98
N ALA A 21 -1.64 -10.63 -16.84
CA ALA A 21 -2.61 -10.96 -17.88
C ALA A 21 -3.98 -11.34 -17.32
N LYS A 22 -4.01 -12.08 -16.21
CA LYS A 22 -5.27 -12.44 -15.53
C LYS A 22 -5.95 -11.21 -14.95
N SER A 23 -5.22 -10.29 -14.30
CA SER A 23 -5.77 -9.03 -13.80
C SER A 23 -6.34 -8.16 -14.94
N PHE A 24 -5.66 -8.12 -16.09
CA PHE A 24 -6.18 -7.43 -17.27
C PHE A 24 -7.50 -8.04 -17.77
N ILE A 25 -7.54 -9.38 -17.90
CA ILE A 25 -8.75 -10.12 -18.33
C ILE A 25 -9.89 -9.91 -17.34
N GLU A 26 -9.61 -9.90 -16.04
CA GLU A 26 -10.61 -9.60 -15.00
C GLU A 26 -11.25 -8.23 -15.23
N GLY A 27 -10.45 -7.20 -15.52
CA GLY A 27 -10.95 -5.86 -15.86
C GLY A 27 -11.80 -5.84 -17.12
N VAL A 28 -11.38 -6.54 -18.18
CA VAL A 28 -12.17 -6.69 -19.41
C VAL A 28 -13.51 -7.36 -19.12
N SER A 29 -13.50 -8.46 -18.37
CA SER A 29 -14.70 -9.26 -18.08
C SER A 29 -15.69 -8.52 -17.20
N GLU A 30 -15.22 -7.80 -16.17
CA GLU A 30 -16.09 -6.98 -15.31
C GLU A 30 -16.76 -5.84 -16.09
N GLN A 31 -16.05 -5.20 -16.99
CA GLN A 31 -16.60 -4.11 -17.81
C GLN A 31 -17.64 -4.62 -18.82
N ARG A 32 -17.51 -5.87 -19.26
CA ARG A 32 -18.42 -6.54 -20.20
C ARG A 32 -19.34 -7.56 -19.49
N ALA A 33 -19.68 -7.32 -18.22
CA ALA A 33 -20.48 -8.24 -17.42
C ALA A 33 -21.89 -8.56 -18.00
N SER A 34 -22.39 -7.71 -18.91
CA SER A 34 -23.64 -7.95 -19.65
C SER A 34 -23.48 -8.81 -20.92
N GLU A 35 -22.24 -9.16 -21.28
CA GLU A 35 -21.91 -9.96 -22.45
C GLU A 35 -21.32 -11.31 -22.01
N ASP A 36 -21.55 -12.36 -22.82
CA ASP A 36 -20.86 -13.65 -22.61
C ASP A 36 -19.38 -13.50 -22.98
N VAL A 37 -18.52 -13.46 -21.98
CA VAL A 37 -17.06 -13.48 -22.14
C VAL A 37 -16.54 -14.90 -21.89
N THR A 38 -15.97 -15.50 -22.92
CA THR A 38 -15.33 -16.83 -22.83
C THR A 38 -13.82 -16.69 -22.87
N VAL A 39 -13.13 -17.23 -21.89
CA VAL A 39 -11.66 -17.15 -21.79
C VAL A 39 -11.06 -18.54 -21.91
N GLU A 40 -10.19 -18.74 -22.90
CA GLU A 40 -9.36 -19.93 -23.01
C GLU A 40 -7.88 -19.60 -22.80
N GLN A 41 -7.18 -20.47 -22.06
CA GLN A 41 -5.77 -20.31 -21.75
C GLN A 41 -4.95 -21.46 -22.30
N LEU A 42 -3.93 -21.15 -23.08
CA LEU A 42 -2.89 -22.07 -23.53
C LEU A 42 -1.61 -21.84 -22.75
N ASN A 43 -1.02 -22.90 -22.20
CA ASN A 43 0.27 -22.84 -21.52
C ASN A 43 1.33 -23.50 -22.42
N VAL A 44 2.09 -22.71 -23.14
CA VAL A 44 3.07 -23.18 -24.12
C VAL A 44 4.09 -24.15 -23.52
N ALA A 45 4.44 -23.96 -22.25
CA ALA A 45 5.36 -24.85 -21.53
C ALA A 45 4.85 -26.31 -21.35
N SER A 46 3.54 -26.53 -21.50
CA SER A 46 2.94 -27.87 -21.39
C SER A 46 2.49 -28.44 -22.74
N MET A 47 2.79 -27.74 -23.84
CA MET A 47 2.40 -28.11 -25.20
C MET A 47 3.60 -28.73 -25.94
N ASP A 48 3.33 -29.69 -26.82
CA ASP A 48 4.30 -30.24 -27.76
C ASP A 48 4.30 -29.38 -29.04
N ILE A 49 5.16 -28.34 -29.08
CA ILE A 49 5.34 -27.48 -30.25
C ILE A 49 6.79 -27.56 -30.71
N LYS A 50 7.02 -28.29 -31.79
CA LYS A 50 8.36 -28.52 -32.36
C LYS A 50 8.82 -27.28 -33.13
N PRO A 51 10.13 -27.00 -33.20
CA PRO A 51 10.68 -25.93 -34.02
C PRO A 51 10.28 -26.07 -35.50
N CYS A 52 10.01 -24.96 -36.17
CA CYS A 52 9.73 -24.95 -37.61
C CYS A 52 10.95 -25.47 -38.40
N LYS A 53 10.70 -26.39 -39.34
CA LYS A 53 11.76 -26.95 -40.20
C LYS A 53 12.05 -26.11 -41.46
N GLY A 54 11.26 -25.05 -41.71
CA GLY A 54 11.41 -24.23 -42.93
C GLY A 54 11.13 -24.99 -44.23
N CYS A 55 10.35 -26.08 -44.17
CA CYS A 55 10.12 -26.95 -45.33
C CYS A 55 9.05 -26.43 -46.30
N PHE A 56 8.29 -25.39 -45.91
CA PHE A 56 7.20 -24.77 -46.69
C PHE A 56 6.10 -25.74 -47.16
N HIS A 57 5.97 -26.91 -46.53
CA HIS A 57 4.93 -27.88 -46.86
C HIS A 57 3.52 -27.32 -46.68
N CYS A 58 3.33 -26.50 -45.65
CA CYS A 58 2.06 -25.79 -45.36
C CYS A 58 1.65 -24.81 -46.47
N TRP A 59 2.54 -24.38 -47.33
CA TRP A 59 2.24 -23.54 -48.48
C TRP A 59 2.06 -24.34 -49.80
N LYS A 60 2.90 -25.39 -49.98
CA LYS A 60 2.99 -26.11 -51.24
C LYS A 60 2.05 -27.29 -51.34
N ASN A 61 1.84 -28.02 -50.26
CA ASN A 61 1.21 -29.33 -50.31
C ASN A 61 -0.07 -29.43 -49.48
N THR A 62 -0.07 -28.91 -48.26
CA THR A 62 -1.18 -29.08 -47.29
C THR A 62 -2.01 -27.83 -47.06
N SER A 63 -1.80 -26.78 -47.84
CA SER A 63 -2.60 -25.55 -47.86
C SER A 63 -3.10 -25.07 -46.47
N GLY A 64 -2.19 -24.54 -45.67
CA GLY A 64 -2.50 -24.01 -44.35
C GLY A 64 -2.36 -25.00 -43.20
N GLN A 65 -1.88 -26.23 -43.45
CA GLN A 65 -1.62 -27.22 -42.39
C GLN A 65 -0.13 -27.57 -42.34
N CYS A 66 0.42 -27.67 -41.14
CA CYS A 66 1.77 -28.13 -40.97
C CYS A 66 1.89 -29.64 -41.19
N ILE A 67 2.99 -30.09 -41.78
CA ILE A 67 3.28 -31.52 -41.92
C ILE A 67 3.56 -32.23 -40.59
N MET A 68 3.98 -31.47 -39.55
CA MET A 68 4.27 -32.01 -38.23
C MET A 68 2.96 -32.13 -37.44
N SER A 69 2.70 -33.32 -36.91
CA SER A 69 1.59 -33.57 -36.02
C SER A 69 2.04 -33.23 -34.60
N ASP A 70 1.60 -32.09 -34.11
CA ASP A 70 1.82 -31.60 -32.74
C ASP A 70 0.72 -30.58 -32.39
N ASP A 71 0.84 -29.86 -31.27
CA ASP A 71 -0.22 -28.97 -30.74
C ASP A 71 -0.40 -27.67 -31.53
N GLU A 72 0.39 -27.39 -32.57
CA GLU A 72 0.33 -26.15 -33.34
C GLU A 72 -1.02 -25.90 -34.01
N GLU A 73 -1.64 -26.95 -34.56
CA GLU A 73 -2.95 -26.85 -35.19
C GLU A 73 -4.00 -26.34 -34.18
N THR A 74 -3.94 -26.85 -32.94
CA THR A 74 -4.82 -26.37 -31.86
C THR A 74 -4.62 -24.90 -31.59
N VAL A 75 -3.37 -24.40 -31.59
CA VAL A 75 -3.08 -22.97 -31.36
C VAL A 75 -3.67 -22.13 -32.48
N ILE A 76 -3.50 -22.53 -33.74
CA ILE A 76 -4.05 -21.82 -34.91
C ILE A 76 -5.58 -21.75 -34.78
N GLN A 77 -6.27 -22.85 -34.53
CA GLN A 77 -7.71 -22.89 -34.39
C GLN A 77 -8.21 -21.99 -33.26
N LYS A 78 -7.50 -21.94 -32.12
CA LYS A 78 -7.85 -21.06 -31.01
C LYS A 78 -7.61 -19.57 -31.32
N GLN A 79 -6.57 -19.24 -32.07
CA GLN A 79 -6.37 -17.87 -32.55
C GLN A 79 -7.47 -17.44 -33.54
N LEU A 80 -7.91 -18.34 -34.43
CA LEU A 80 -9.01 -18.06 -35.33
C LEU A 80 -10.36 -17.90 -34.61
N TRP A 81 -10.58 -18.62 -33.53
CA TRP A 81 -11.77 -18.54 -32.67
C TRP A 81 -11.80 -17.23 -31.84
N ALA A 82 -10.66 -16.71 -31.41
CA ALA A 82 -10.60 -15.58 -30.50
C ALA A 82 -10.92 -14.24 -31.16
N ASP A 83 -11.61 -13.35 -30.47
CA ASP A 83 -11.75 -11.93 -30.80
C ASP A 83 -10.57 -11.11 -30.27
N LEU A 84 -10.03 -11.52 -29.10
CA LEU A 84 -8.87 -10.92 -28.44
C LEU A 84 -7.82 -11.99 -28.12
N VAL A 85 -6.60 -11.80 -28.61
CA VAL A 85 -5.44 -12.64 -28.27
C VAL A 85 -4.50 -11.88 -27.34
N ILE A 86 -4.27 -12.43 -26.15
CA ILE A 86 -3.35 -11.87 -25.15
C ILE A 86 -2.08 -12.75 -25.10
N TRP A 87 -0.96 -12.12 -25.45
CA TRP A 87 0.35 -12.75 -25.39
C TRP A 87 1.00 -12.42 -24.04
N SER A 88 1.09 -13.39 -23.15
CA SER A 88 1.67 -13.23 -21.82
C SER A 88 3.00 -13.97 -21.72
N PHE A 89 4.11 -13.26 -21.43
CA PHE A 89 5.44 -13.86 -21.40
C PHE A 89 6.43 -13.02 -20.56
N PRO A 90 7.46 -13.64 -19.94
CA PRO A 90 8.59 -12.90 -19.41
C PRO A 90 9.55 -12.50 -20.53
N LEU A 91 10.24 -11.38 -20.35
CA LEU A 91 11.36 -11.01 -21.24
C LEU A 91 12.55 -11.92 -20.95
N TYR A 92 12.99 -12.71 -21.92
CA TYR A 92 14.17 -13.56 -21.82
C TYR A 92 15.21 -13.14 -22.85
N TYR A 93 16.37 -12.72 -22.35
CA TYR A 93 17.48 -12.28 -23.21
C TYR A 93 17.04 -11.27 -24.28
N PHE A 94 16.28 -10.25 -23.84
CA PHE A 94 15.72 -9.15 -24.64
C PHE A 94 14.67 -9.57 -25.69
N ASN A 95 14.11 -10.79 -25.60
CA ASN A 95 13.04 -11.24 -26.51
C ASN A 95 12.06 -12.16 -25.79
N VAL A 96 11.14 -12.77 -26.55
CA VAL A 96 10.22 -13.78 -26.02
C VAL A 96 10.98 -15.07 -25.66
N PRO A 97 10.49 -15.89 -24.72
CA PRO A 97 11.09 -17.20 -24.41
C PRO A 97 11.14 -18.12 -25.65
N GLY A 98 12.16 -18.97 -25.72
CA GLY A 98 12.35 -19.87 -26.86
C GLY A 98 11.13 -20.74 -27.19
N LEU A 99 10.41 -21.25 -26.18
CA LEU A 99 9.17 -22.00 -26.39
C LEU A 99 8.10 -21.16 -27.11
N LEU A 100 7.93 -19.91 -26.71
CA LEU A 100 6.99 -19.00 -27.38
C LEU A 100 7.48 -18.64 -28.79
N LYS A 101 8.79 -18.51 -28.99
CA LYS A 101 9.36 -18.26 -30.31
C LYS A 101 9.12 -19.44 -31.27
N ASN A 102 9.22 -20.68 -30.79
CA ASN A 102 8.84 -21.85 -31.59
C ASN A 102 7.38 -21.76 -32.07
N LEU A 103 6.45 -21.41 -31.18
CA LEU A 103 5.04 -21.22 -31.52
C LEU A 103 4.89 -20.11 -32.58
N ILE A 104 5.57 -18.96 -32.39
CA ILE A 104 5.51 -17.84 -33.35
C ILE A 104 6.05 -18.27 -34.71
N ASP A 105 7.17 -18.98 -34.79
CA ASP A 105 7.73 -19.47 -36.06
C ASP A 105 6.84 -20.49 -36.76
N ARG A 106 5.99 -21.17 -36.02
CA ARG A 106 5.04 -22.14 -36.53
C ARG A 106 3.72 -21.51 -37.02
N GLN A 107 3.56 -20.15 -36.98
CA GLN A 107 2.39 -19.46 -37.52
C GLN A 107 2.41 -19.36 -39.07
N LEU A 108 3.43 -19.86 -39.74
CA LEU A 108 3.57 -19.83 -41.19
C LEU A 108 2.34 -20.40 -41.96
N PRO A 109 1.61 -21.45 -41.47
CA PRO A 109 0.37 -21.91 -42.08
C PRO A 109 -0.73 -20.85 -42.20
N MET A 110 -0.72 -19.82 -41.33
CA MET A 110 -1.68 -18.71 -41.35
C MET A 110 -1.43 -17.71 -42.48
N SER A 111 -0.31 -17.82 -43.18
CA SER A 111 0.06 -16.95 -44.29
C SER A 111 -0.03 -17.68 -45.63
N LEU A 112 -0.21 -16.91 -46.71
CA LEU A 112 -0.07 -17.36 -48.09
C LEU A 112 1.36 -17.14 -48.57
N PRO A 113 1.84 -17.90 -49.58
CA PRO A 113 3.20 -17.73 -50.12
C PRO A 113 3.39 -16.42 -50.89
N PHE A 114 2.31 -15.69 -51.18
CA PHE A 114 2.34 -14.48 -52.02
C PHE A 114 2.83 -13.27 -51.23
N MET A 115 3.71 -12.49 -51.86
CA MET A 115 4.16 -11.22 -51.30
C MET A 115 3.06 -10.17 -51.42
N SER A 116 2.99 -9.33 -50.39
CA SER A 116 2.02 -8.21 -50.38
C SER A 116 2.66 -6.98 -49.72
N ASP A 117 2.06 -5.83 -50.02
CA ASP A 117 2.38 -4.56 -49.38
C ASP A 117 1.53 -4.31 -48.11
N ALA A 118 0.94 -5.35 -47.53
CA ALA A 118 -0.02 -5.23 -46.44
C ALA A 118 0.54 -4.47 -45.23
N ASN A 119 1.86 -4.58 -44.99
CA ASN A 119 2.56 -3.88 -43.92
C ASN A 119 3.40 -2.71 -44.45
N ARG A 120 2.80 -1.85 -45.29
CA ARG A 120 3.48 -0.67 -45.83
C ARG A 120 4.09 0.19 -44.72
N GLY A 121 5.36 0.55 -44.90
CA GLY A 121 6.11 1.36 -43.93
C GLY A 121 6.87 0.56 -42.89
N TYR A 122 6.72 -0.78 -42.87
CA TYR A 122 7.43 -1.64 -41.92
C TYR A 122 8.13 -2.81 -42.64
N GLY A 123 9.35 -2.59 -43.07
CA GLY A 123 10.12 -3.57 -43.84
C GLY A 123 9.81 -3.55 -45.35
N SER A 124 10.42 -4.49 -46.09
CA SER A 124 10.40 -4.54 -47.54
C SER A 124 9.36 -5.52 -48.13
N GLY A 125 8.36 -5.90 -47.35
CA GLY A 125 7.28 -6.79 -47.78
C GLY A 125 6.79 -7.72 -46.67
N ALA A 126 5.58 -8.24 -46.89
CA ALA A 126 4.93 -9.21 -46.03
C ALA A 126 4.29 -10.30 -46.90
N HIS A 127 3.87 -11.37 -46.28
CA HIS A 127 2.98 -12.37 -46.89
C HIS A 127 1.52 -12.05 -46.61
N GLU A 128 0.64 -12.33 -47.56
CA GLU A 128 -0.80 -12.17 -47.36
C GLU A 128 -1.29 -13.12 -46.26
N SER A 129 -2.24 -12.67 -45.46
CA SER A 129 -2.91 -13.53 -44.50
C SER A 129 -3.81 -14.55 -45.22
N ARG A 130 -3.79 -15.79 -44.82
CA ARG A 130 -4.70 -16.84 -45.32
C ARG A 130 -6.12 -16.66 -44.81
N TYR A 131 -6.27 -16.10 -43.61
CA TYR A 131 -7.54 -15.92 -42.92
C TYR A 131 -7.86 -14.44 -42.73
N ASP A 132 -9.13 -14.11 -42.59
CA ASP A 132 -9.54 -12.77 -42.23
C ASP A 132 -9.19 -12.52 -40.75
N MET A 133 -8.20 -11.68 -40.54
CA MET A 133 -7.72 -11.28 -39.21
C MET A 133 -8.13 -9.82 -38.87
N SER A 134 -8.90 -9.14 -39.72
CA SER A 134 -9.17 -7.72 -39.58
C SER A 134 -9.91 -7.31 -38.31
N GLY A 135 -10.76 -8.20 -37.79
CA GLY A 135 -11.51 -7.97 -36.55
C GLY A 135 -10.78 -8.39 -35.27
N LYS A 136 -9.60 -8.99 -35.37
CA LYS A 136 -8.89 -9.54 -34.20
C LYS A 136 -8.03 -8.50 -33.53
N LYS A 137 -8.10 -8.47 -32.20
CA LYS A 137 -7.33 -7.57 -31.35
C LYS A 137 -6.23 -8.32 -30.62
N HIS A 138 -5.13 -7.62 -30.35
CA HIS A 138 -3.97 -8.19 -29.69
C HIS A 138 -3.49 -7.32 -28.53
N VAL A 139 -3.07 -7.97 -27.43
CA VAL A 139 -2.43 -7.30 -26.27
C VAL A 139 -1.20 -8.09 -25.87
N LEU A 140 -0.08 -7.39 -25.69
CA LEU A 140 1.17 -7.97 -25.19
C LEU A 140 1.30 -7.62 -23.70
N ILE A 141 1.44 -8.62 -22.84
CA ILE A 141 1.63 -8.41 -21.40
C ILE A 141 2.89 -9.15 -20.96
N SER A 142 3.91 -8.40 -20.56
CA SER A 142 5.20 -8.96 -20.24
C SER A 142 5.83 -8.35 -18.99
N THR A 143 6.67 -9.13 -18.31
CA THR A 143 7.49 -8.69 -17.18
C THR A 143 8.96 -8.95 -17.46
N CYS A 144 9.85 -8.07 -16.98
CA CYS A 144 11.30 -8.29 -17.00
C CYS A 144 11.92 -8.12 -15.62
N GLY A 145 13.12 -8.66 -15.46
CA GLY A 145 13.93 -8.55 -14.23
C GLY A 145 14.74 -7.26 -14.12
N PHE A 146 14.65 -6.33 -15.08
CA PHE A 146 15.32 -5.05 -15.03
C PHE A 146 14.51 -4.04 -14.19
N TYR A 147 15.16 -2.97 -13.72
CA TYR A 147 14.46 -1.95 -12.93
C TYR A 147 13.37 -1.22 -13.73
N SER A 148 13.51 -1.12 -15.04
CA SER A 148 12.54 -0.51 -15.96
C SER A 148 12.31 -1.40 -17.17
N SER A 149 11.13 -1.28 -17.79
CA SER A 149 10.83 -1.87 -19.10
C SER A 149 11.39 -1.03 -20.26
N GLU A 150 11.71 0.23 -20.03
CA GLU A 150 12.11 1.19 -21.06
C GLU A 150 13.40 0.74 -21.75
N GLY A 151 13.41 0.74 -23.12
CA GLY A 151 14.52 0.31 -23.94
C GLY A 151 14.80 -1.20 -23.96
N ASN A 152 14.19 -1.98 -23.07
CA ASN A 152 14.43 -3.41 -22.96
C ASN A 152 13.55 -4.26 -23.90
N TYR A 153 12.48 -3.69 -24.43
CA TYR A 153 11.49 -4.41 -25.25
C TYR A 153 11.56 -4.06 -26.74
N ASP A 154 12.55 -3.32 -27.20
CA ASP A 154 12.65 -2.86 -28.60
C ASP A 154 12.62 -4.01 -29.60
N SER A 155 13.33 -5.11 -29.33
CA SER A 155 13.34 -6.28 -30.22
C SER A 155 11.97 -7.00 -30.24
N VAL A 156 11.28 -7.05 -29.09
CA VAL A 156 9.93 -7.64 -28.99
C VAL A 156 8.95 -6.77 -29.79
N THR A 157 8.96 -5.46 -29.56
CA THR A 157 8.11 -4.51 -30.26
C THR A 157 8.32 -4.60 -31.78
N LYS A 158 9.58 -4.57 -32.23
CA LYS A 158 9.92 -4.72 -33.63
C LYS A 158 9.39 -6.03 -34.23
N MET A 159 9.56 -7.14 -33.53
CA MET A 159 9.05 -8.44 -34.00
C MET A 159 7.51 -8.43 -34.13
N PHE A 160 6.79 -7.92 -33.14
CA PHE A 160 5.32 -7.88 -33.20
C PHE A 160 4.79 -6.81 -34.17
N ASP A 161 5.52 -5.70 -34.37
CA ASP A 161 5.21 -4.74 -35.44
C ASP A 161 5.24 -5.40 -36.83
N HIS A 162 6.19 -6.32 -37.10
CA HIS A 162 6.22 -7.08 -38.33
C HIS A 162 5.10 -8.12 -38.42
N ILE A 163 4.69 -8.74 -37.31
CA ILE A 163 3.68 -9.80 -37.28
C ILE A 163 2.26 -9.21 -37.37
N LEU A 164 1.99 -8.16 -36.57
CA LEU A 164 0.63 -7.62 -36.34
C LEU A 164 0.40 -6.27 -37.03
N GLY A 165 1.46 -5.60 -37.46
CA GLY A 165 1.44 -4.22 -37.92
C GLY A 165 1.61 -3.22 -36.76
N GLN A 166 2.34 -2.14 -37.04
CA GLN A 166 2.61 -1.09 -36.05
C GLN A 166 1.30 -0.41 -35.62
N GLY A 167 1.08 -0.30 -34.30
CA GLY A 167 -0.12 0.32 -33.73
C GLY A 167 -1.37 -0.57 -33.69
N ASN A 168 -1.29 -1.82 -34.15
CA ASN A 168 -2.42 -2.75 -34.18
C ASN A 168 -2.54 -3.60 -32.90
N TYR A 169 -1.78 -3.29 -31.87
CA TYR A 169 -1.83 -3.97 -30.57
C TYR A 169 -1.54 -3.00 -29.44
N GLU A 170 -2.03 -3.33 -28.26
CA GLU A 170 -1.66 -2.65 -27.01
C GLU A 170 -0.57 -3.44 -26.29
N SER A 171 0.24 -2.75 -25.46
CA SER A 171 1.28 -3.41 -24.69
C SER A 171 1.34 -2.92 -23.25
N ILE A 172 1.54 -3.87 -22.31
CA ILE A 172 1.80 -3.61 -20.89
C ILE A 172 3.11 -4.32 -20.54
N PHE A 173 4.20 -3.55 -20.44
CA PHE A 173 5.53 -4.05 -20.11
C PHE A 173 5.93 -3.56 -18.72
N CYS A 174 6.10 -4.48 -17.79
CA CYS A 174 6.41 -4.20 -16.39
C CYS A 174 7.85 -4.56 -16.06
N GLY A 175 8.64 -3.59 -15.61
CA GLY A 175 9.94 -3.83 -14.96
C GLY A 175 9.79 -4.47 -13.60
N GLN A 176 10.90 -4.86 -12.96
CA GLN A 176 10.93 -5.38 -11.59
C GLN A 176 10.04 -6.63 -11.38
N GLY A 177 9.84 -7.40 -12.44
CA GLY A 177 8.86 -8.49 -12.50
C GLY A 177 9.03 -9.59 -11.46
N GLU A 178 10.24 -9.81 -10.92
CA GLU A 178 10.48 -10.83 -9.89
C GLU A 178 9.87 -10.44 -8.52
N LEU A 179 9.59 -9.14 -8.27
CA LEU A 179 8.97 -8.67 -7.03
C LEU A 179 7.56 -9.25 -6.82
N PHE A 180 6.84 -9.60 -7.89
CA PHE A 180 5.53 -10.24 -7.78
C PHE A 180 5.54 -11.61 -7.09
N ARG A 181 6.71 -12.20 -6.86
CA ARG A 181 6.87 -13.47 -6.13
C ARG A 181 7.16 -13.26 -4.64
N VAL A 182 7.52 -12.05 -4.26
CA VAL A 182 7.92 -11.69 -2.89
C VAL A 182 6.66 -11.27 -2.13
N LYS A 183 6.17 -12.12 -1.23
CA LYS A 183 4.94 -11.88 -0.46
C LYS A 183 5.03 -10.62 0.40
N GLU A 184 6.21 -10.33 0.91
CA GLU A 184 6.54 -9.17 1.73
C GLU A 184 6.31 -7.84 1.01
N LEU A 185 6.31 -7.86 -0.34
CA LEU A 185 6.10 -6.69 -1.19
C LEU A 185 4.71 -6.66 -1.83
N SER A 186 3.79 -7.54 -1.38
CA SER A 186 2.47 -7.69 -1.99
C SER A 186 1.66 -6.39 -2.00
N ALA A 187 1.78 -5.55 -0.97
CA ALA A 187 1.06 -4.27 -0.92
C ALA A 187 1.30 -3.42 -2.18
N ARG A 188 2.54 -3.32 -2.64
CA ARG A 188 2.87 -2.55 -3.85
C ARG A 188 2.56 -3.28 -5.14
N THR A 189 2.83 -4.59 -5.19
CA THR A 189 2.54 -5.38 -6.40
C THR A 189 1.04 -5.54 -6.64
N ASP A 190 0.20 -5.60 -5.60
CA ASP A 190 -1.25 -5.68 -5.71
C ASP A 190 -1.85 -4.33 -6.19
N GLN A 191 -1.27 -3.19 -5.78
CA GLN A 191 -1.63 -1.89 -6.36
C GLN A 191 -1.37 -1.85 -7.87
N TYR A 192 -0.24 -2.38 -8.32
CA TYR A 192 0.07 -2.47 -9.75
C TYR A 192 -0.89 -3.42 -10.48
N LEU A 193 -1.24 -4.57 -9.90
CA LEU A 193 -2.25 -5.48 -10.47
C LEU A 193 -3.62 -4.81 -10.58
N ALA A 194 -4.03 -4.01 -9.59
CA ALA A 194 -5.27 -3.23 -9.67
C ALA A 194 -5.23 -2.20 -10.81
N LEU A 195 -4.07 -1.58 -11.07
CA LEU A 195 -3.88 -0.68 -12.22
C LEU A 195 -3.95 -1.42 -13.55
N VAL A 196 -3.37 -2.63 -13.64
CA VAL A 196 -3.50 -3.50 -14.82
C VAL A 196 -4.95 -3.93 -15.06
N LYS A 197 -5.69 -4.23 -13.98
CA LYS A 197 -7.13 -4.51 -14.06
C LYS A 197 -7.92 -3.30 -14.59
N LYS A 198 -7.61 -2.09 -14.10
CA LYS A 198 -8.17 -0.84 -14.61
C LYS A 198 -7.88 -0.68 -16.12
N ALA A 199 -6.64 -0.95 -16.55
CA ALA A 199 -6.28 -0.93 -17.96
C ALA A 199 -7.13 -1.89 -18.81
N GLY A 200 -7.44 -3.08 -18.28
CA GLY A 200 -8.36 -4.03 -18.91
C GLY A 200 -9.79 -3.49 -19.05
N ALA A 201 -10.31 -2.84 -18.02
CA ALA A 201 -11.63 -2.23 -18.06
C ALA A 201 -11.70 -1.08 -19.09
N GLU A 202 -10.69 -0.20 -19.13
CA GLU A 202 -10.59 0.88 -20.12
C GLU A 202 -10.46 0.33 -21.56
N TYR A 203 -9.66 -0.73 -21.74
CA TYR A 203 -9.50 -1.39 -23.02
C TYR A 203 -10.84 -1.92 -23.57
N ALA A 204 -11.68 -2.48 -22.72
CA ALA A 204 -13.01 -2.95 -23.08
C ALA A 204 -13.95 -1.82 -23.54
N GLN A 205 -13.66 -0.58 -23.14
CA GLN A 205 -14.40 0.62 -23.54
C GLN A 205 -13.85 1.28 -24.81
N GLY A 206 -12.77 0.81 -25.39
CA GLY A 206 -12.23 1.30 -26.65
C GLY A 206 -10.75 1.67 -26.64
N GLY A 207 -10.05 1.52 -25.54
CA GLY A 207 -8.60 1.74 -25.45
C GLY A 207 -8.12 2.12 -24.07
N ILE A 208 -6.85 1.89 -23.79
CA ILE A 208 -6.23 2.28 -22.51
C ILE A 208 -5.92 3.78 -22.55
N SER A 209 -6.37 4.53 -21.54
CA SER A 209 -6.10 5.97 -21.46
C SER A 209 -4.61 6.27 -21.32
N GLU A 210 -4.16 7.41 -21.85
CA GLU A 210 -2.76 7.84 -21.73
C GLU A 210 -2.33 8.03 -20.27
N TYR A 211 -3.26 8.42 -19.39
CA TYR A 211 -3.02 8.48 -17.96
C TYR A 211 -2.69 7.08 -17.40
N THR A 212 -3.52 6.08 -17.66
CA THR A 212 -3.27 4.71 -17.20
C THR A 212 -1.99 4.13 -17.82
N LYS A 213 -1.70 4.42 -19.10
CA LYS A 213 -0.43 4.04 -19.72
C LYS A 213 0.78 4.68 -19.04
N SER A 214 0.69 5.93 -18.62
CA SER A 214 1.77 6.61 -17.89
C SER A 214 1.98 6.02 -16.49
N GLU A 215 0.91 5.75 -15.75
CA GLU A 215 0.97 5.11 -14.44
C GLU A 215 1.58 3.70 -14.50
N LEU A 216 1.26 2.92 -15.54
CA LEU A 216 1.84 1.58 -15.76
C LEU A 216 3.36 1.60 -16.02
N LYS A 217 3.95 2.77 -16.37
CA LYS A 217 5.39 2.95 -16.54
C LYS A 217 6.09 3.37 -15.25
N VAL A 218 5.34 3.79 -14.21
CA VAL A 218 5.92 4.14 -12.91
C VAL A 218 6.56 2.92 -12.28
N LEU A 219 7.79 3.09 -11.80
CA LEU A 219 8.54 2.01 -11.16
C LEU A 219 7.80 1.50 -9.91
N LEU A 220 7.82 0.20 -9.67
CA LEU A 220 7.30 -0.39 -8.42
C LEU A 220 8.07 0.14 -7.21
N TYR A 221 9.40 0.17 -7.32
CA TYR A 221 10.33 0.74 -6.34
C TYR A 221 11.39 1.59 -7.05
N PRO A 222 11.95 2.62 -6.38
CA PRO A 222 13.05 3.40 -6.92
C PRO A 222 14.20 2.50 -7.39
N LYS A 223 14.90 2.94 -8.44
CA LYS A 223 15.97 2.15 -9.09
C LYS A 223 16.99 1.60 -8.10
N GLU A 224 17.55 2.48 -7.27
CA GLU A 224 18.61 2.12 -6.32
C GLU A 224 18.13 1.09 -5.29
N MET A 225 16.91 1.24 -4.81
CA MET A 225 16.26 0.32 -3.87
C MET A 225 16.06 -1.06 -4.51
N PHE A 226 15.54 -1.09 -5.74
CA PHE A 226 15.35 -2.33 -6.49
C PHE A 226 16.68 -3.06 -6.75
N GLU A 227 17.71 -2.33 -7.18
CA GLU A 227 19.04 -2.90 -7.45
C GLU A 227 19.65 -3.53 -6.19
N GLN A 228 19.55 -2.87 -5.04
CA GLN A 228 20.00 -3.42 -3.75
C GLN A 228 19.23 -4.69 -3.35
N MET A 229 17.90 -4.68 -3.49
CA MET A 229 17.06 -5.87 -3.22
C MET A 229 17.40 -7.02 -4.16
N ALA A 230 17.59 -6.73 -5.45
CA ALA A 230 17.93 -7.72 -6.46
C ALA A 230 19.30 -8.34 -6.19
N ASP A 231 20.32 -7.52 -5.94
CA ASP A 231 21.67 -8.00 -5.60
C ASP A 231 21.65 -8.88 -4.35
N ALA A 232 20.97 -8.42 -3.28
CA ALA A 232 20.84 -9.20 -2.04
C ALA A 232 20.13 -10.54 -2.26
N SER A 233 19.14 -10.60 -3.17
CA SER A 233 18.34 -11.80 -3.44
C SER A 233 19.15 -12.98 -3.99
N TRP A 234 20.30 -12.72 -4.61
CA TRP A 234 21.17 -13.76 -5.12
C TRP A 234 21.93 -14.51 -4.02
N GLY A 235 22.11 -13.89 -2.84
CA GLY A 235 22.84 -14.50 -1.73
C GLY A 235 24.32 -14.76 -2.02
N ILE A 236 24.93 -13.97 -2.90
CA ILE A 236 26.35 -14.04 -3.28
C ILE A 236 27.02 -12.69 -3.08
N SER A 237 28.27 -12.70 -2.59
CA SER A 237 29.06 -11.48 -2.45
C SER A 237 29.60 -11.02 -3.80
N ARG A 238 29.55 -9.70 -4.06
CA ARG A 238 30.19 -9.10 -5.24
C ARG A 238 31.70 -9.36 -5.29
N ASP A 239 32.37 -9.35 -4.13
CA ASP A 239 33.82 -9.52 -4.05
C ASP A 239 34.26 -10.93 -4.46
N THR A 240 33.46 -11.96 -4.15
CA THR A 240 33.73 -13.35 -4.58
C THR A 240 33.35 -13.57 -6.04
N SER A 241 32.38 -12.85 -6.59
CA SER A 241 31.97 -12.97 -7.99
C SER A 241 32.86 -12.15 -8.94
N ALA A 242 33.41 -11.00 -8.47
CA ALA A 242 34.34 -10.17 -9.29
C ALA A 242 35.70 -10.81 -9.49
N GLN A 243 36.13 -11.75 -8.65
CA GLN A 243 37.30 -12.59 -8.84
C GLN A 243 37.02 -13.79 -9.74
N GLY A 244 35.90 -13.73 -10.51
CA GLY A 244 35.46 -14.81 -11.36
C GLY A 244 36.58 -15.40 -12.18
N SER A 245 36.94 -16.64 -11.85
CA SER A 245 37.74 -17.52 -12.64
C SER A 245 37.26 -17.50 -14.09
N LYS A 246 38.19 -17.25 -15.02
CA LYS A 246 37.90 -17.36 -16.45
C LYS A 246 37.70 -18.81 -16.91
N THR A 247 37.73 -19.76 -15.98
CA THR A 247 37.54 -21.20 -16.19
C THR A 247 36.32 -21.71 -15.46
N ALA A 248 35.37 -22.28 -16.20
CA ALA A 248 34.21 -22.97 -15.61
C ALA A 248 34.72 -24.15 -14.75
N GLY A 249 34.45 -24.12 -13.45
CA GLY A 249 34.73 -25.25 -12.54
C GLY A 249 35.42 -24.93 -11.22
N GLU A 250 35.74 -23.68 -10.90
CA GLU A 250 36.40 -23.33 -9.63
C GLU A 250 35.47 -22.76 -8.56
N LYS A 251 35.46 -23.46 -7.45
CA LYS A 251 34.94 -23.23 -6.09
C LYS A 251 33.46 -22.80 -5.92
N PRO A 252 32.74 -23.40 -4.97
CA PRO A 252 31.41 -22.94 -4.57
C PRO A 252 31.49 -21.49 -4.13
N VAL A 253 30.59 -20.67 -4.66
CA VAL A 253 30.35 -19.31 -4.17
C VAL A 253 29.90 -19.43 -2.72
N GLU A 254 30.53 -18.69 -1.81
CA GLU A 254 30.13 -18.65 -0.40
C GLU A 254 28.68 -18.14 -0.30
N GLN A 255 27.79 -18.99 0.19
CA GLN A 255 26.38 -18.65 0.33
C GLN A 255 26.18 -17.79 1.57
N VAL A 256 25.54 -16.64 1.37
CA VAL A 256 25.13 -15.77 2.44
C VAL A 256 23.88 -16.36 3.13
N PRO A 257 23.80 -16.40 4.46
CA PRO A 257 22.63 -16.90 5.18
C PRO A 257 21.33 -16.18 4.78
N PHE A 258 20.22 -16.91 4.74
CA PHE A 258 18.94 -16.36 4.27
C PHE A 258 18.42 -15.19 5.13
N ASP A 259 18.61 -15.24 6.44
CA ASP A 259 18.27 -14.16 7.36
C ASP A 259 19.08 -12.88 7.10
N HIS A 260 20.35 -12.98 6.65
CA HIS A 260 21.14 -11.84 6.18
C HIS A 260 20.58 -11.26 4.87
N ILE A 261 20.23 -12.14 3.93
CA ILE A 261 19.59 -11.72 2.66
C ILE A 261 18.29 -10.96 2.94
N PHE A 262 17.44 -11.54 3.80
CA PHE A 262 16.17 -10.95 4.20
C PHE A 262 16.36 -9.58 4.87
N THR A 263 17.30 -9.48 5.83
CA THR A 263 17.61 -8.23 6.51
C THR A 263 18.14 -7.17 5.54
N SER A 264 18.97 -7.58 4.57
CA SER A 264 19.50 -6.67 3.54
C SER A 264 18.40 -6.17 2.60
N GLN A 265 17.46 -7.02 2.22
CA GLN A 265 16.30 -6.64 1.42
C GLN A 265 15.39 -5.67 2.18
N MET A 266 15.15 -5.91 3.48
CA MET A 266 14.41 -4.99 4.34
C MET A 266 15.13 -3.65 4.47
N ALA A 267 16.44 -3.66 4.70
CA ALA A 267 17.25 -2.44 4.77
C ALA A 267 17.17 -1.62 3.47
N ALA A 268 17.12 -2.27 2.32
CA ALA A 268 16.99 -1.62 1.01
C ALA A 268 15.67 -0.85 0.84
N LEU A 269 14.61 -1.21 1.59
CA LEU A 269 13.33 -0.49 1.58
C LEU A 269 13.39 0.88 2.29
N TYR A 270 14.51 1.22 2.93
CA TYR A 270 14.63 2.49 3.64
C TYR A 270 14.46 3.69 2.71
N ASP A 271 13.47 4.53 3.03
CA ASP A 271 13.23 5.79 2.34
C ASP A 271 14.14 6.90 2.90
N LYS A 272 15.20 7.24 2.15
CA LYS A 272 16.13 8.32 2.53
C LYS A 272 15.48 9.70 2.66
N THR A 273 14.28 9.92 2.10
CA THR A 273 13.54 11.17 2.28
C THR A 273 12.99 11.34 3.70
N ALA A 274 12.90 10.24 4.45
CA ALA A 274 12.51 10.25 5.86
C ALA A 274 13.65 10.66 6.80
N TYR A 275 14.88 10.88 6.28
CA TYR A 275 16.03 11.30 7.08
C TYR A 275 15.82 12.71 7.67
N ASP A 276 15.89 12.82 8.98
CA ASP A 276 15.64 14.06 9.75
C ASP A 276 16.92 14.74 10.29
N GLY A 277 18.08 14.39 9.72
CA GLY A 277 19.37 14.95 10.13
C GLY A 277 20.12 14.12 11.20
N LYS A 278 19.59 12.94 11.58
CA LYS A 278 20.21 12.03 12.55
C LYS A 278 20.31 10.63 11.99
N ASP A 279 21.50 10.06 12.04
CA ASP A 279 21.70 8.65 11.75
C ASP A 279 21.05 7.77 12.83
N ARG A 280 20.39 6.70 12.40
CA ARG A 280 19.80 5.71 13.27
C ARG A 280 20.40 4.35 12.99
N VAL A 281 20.59 3.57 14.05
CA VAL A 281 21.06 2.19 13.94
C VAL A 281 19.97 1.26 14.49
N LEU A 282 19.31 0.55 13.58
CA LEU A 282 18.35 -0.50 13.90
C LEU A 282 19.09 -1.84 14.01
N GLU A 283 19.06 -2.47 15.17
CA GLU A 283 19.61 -3.80 15.39
C GLU A 283 18.51 -4.85 15.35
N MET A 284 18.60 -5.77 14.40
CA MET A 284 17.74 -6.94 14.29
C MET A 284 18.43 -8.13 14.97
N ASN A 285 17.99 -8.51 16.15
CA ASN A 285 18.50 -9.65 16.88
C ASN A 285 17.55 -10.84 16.73
N TYR A 286 17.91 -11.80 15.87
CA TYR A 286 17.15 -13.03 15.65
C TYR A 286 17.51 -14.05 16.72
N ILE A 287 16.70 -14.09 17.78
CA ILE A 287 16.99 -14.83 19.01
C ILE A 287 17.00 -16.36 18.81
N ASP A 288 16.20 -16.86 17.88
CA ASP A 288 16.13 -18.28 17.50
C ASP A 288 17.33 -18.74 16.67
N LEU A 289 17.97 -17.82 15.93
CA LEU A 289 19.15 -18.09 15.10
C LEU A 289 20.47 -17.73 15.80
N GLY A 290 20.42 -17.00 16.92
CA GLY A 290 21.60 -16.48 17.61
C GLY A 290 22.42 -15.52 16.75
N ARG A 291 21.79 -14.77 15.84
CA ARG A 291 22.42 -13.82 14.91
C ARG A 291 21.83 -12.43 15.04
N SER A 292 22.68 -11.43 14.93
CA SER A 292 22.29 -10.03 14.99
C SER A 292 22.86 -9.25 13.81
N TYR A 293 22.08 -8.30 13.29
CA TYR A 293 22.43 -7.43 12.17
C TYR A 293 22.13 -5.99 12.52
N GLN A 294 23.08 -5.10 12.29
CA GLN A 294 22.88 -3.66 12.48
C GLN A 294 22.64 -2.98 11.16
N ILE A 295 21.56 -2.23 11.07
CA ILE A 295 21.17 -1.46 9.89
C ILE A 295 21.38 0.01 10.19
N LEU A 296 22.38 0.62 9.56
CA LEU A 296 22.57 2.07 9.58
C LEU A 296 21.58 2.71 8.62
N LEU A 297 20.77 3.64 9.10
CA LEU A 297 19.82 4.46 8.34
C LEU A 297 20.34 5.89 8.33
N GLY A 298 20.97 6.28 7.24
CA GLY A 298 21.65 7.57 7.10
C GLY A 298 21.15 8.40 5.92
N LYS A 299 21.76 9.56 5.72
CA LYS A 299 21.41 10.50 4.65
C LYS A 299 21.51 9.89 3.24
N ASP A 300 22.50 9.02 3.04
CA ASP A 300 22.81 8.46 1.71
C ASP A 300 22.10 7.10 1.45
N GLY A 301 21.28 6.64 2.41
CA GLY A 301 20.59 5.36 2.34
C GLY A 301 20.89 4.46 3.54
N SER A 302 20.67 3.15 3.37
CA SER A 302 20.90 2.14 4.41
C SER A 302 22.14 1.30 4.13
N LYS A 303 22.76 0.77 5.21
CA LYS A 303 23.85 -0.22 5.15
C LYS A 303 23.68 -1.24 6.26
N VAL A 304 23.94 -2.52 5.93
CA VAL A 304 23.88 -3.62 6.90
C VAL A 304 25.29 -3.99 7.37
N PHE A 305 25.44 -4.17 8.68
CA PHE A 305 26.68 -4.56 9.35
C PHE A 305 26.42 -5.84 10.14
N THR A 306 27.39 -6.74 10.14
CA THR A 306 27.34 -8.06 10.80
C THR A 306 28.27 -8.16 12.01
N ASP A 307 29.11 -7.16 12.23
CA ASP A 307 30.19 -7.15 13.21
C ASP A 307 29.85 -6.50 14.55
N GLY A 308 28.62 -5.95 14.67
CA GLY A 308 28.19 -5.26 15.89
C GLY A 308 28.95 -3.96 16.19
N SER A 309 29.59 -3.35 15.19
CA SER A 309 30.51 -2.21 15.37
C SER A 309 29.84 -0.88 15.68
N LEU A 310 28.50 -0.77 15.45
CA LEU A 310 27.77 0.48 15.61
C LEU A 310 27.06 0.58 16.96
N THR A 311 26.90 1.83 17.43
CA THR A 311 26.05 2.10 18.61
C THR A 311 24.59 2.02 18.23
N THR A 312 23.88 1.02 18.74
CA THR A 312 22.47 0.76 18.44
C THR A 312 21.57 1.83 19.05
N THR A 313 20.66 2.39 18.24
CA THR A 313 19.62 3.32 18.69
C THR A 313 18.31 2.61 19.02
N THR A 314 17.97 1.59 18.25
CA THR A 314 16.77 0.75 18.45
C THR A 314 17.14 -0.70 18.19
N LYS A 315 16.83 -1.58 19.14
CA LYS A 315 17.07 -3.03 19.03
C LYS A 315 15.77 -3.80 19.09
N LEU A 316 15.57 -4.66 18.11
CA LEU A 316 14.47 -5.62 18.09
C LEU A 316 15.01 -7.02 18.42
N ASN A 317 14.46 -7.63 19.47
CA ASN A 317 14.69 -9.03 19.79
C ASN A 317 13.47 -9.82 19.31
N THR A 318 13.64 -10.65 18.30
CA THR A 318 12.54 -11.37 17.64
C THR A 318 13.01 -12.73 17.13
N PRO A 319 12.18 -13.79 17.20
CA PRO A 319 12.40 -14.94 16.35
C PRO A 319 12.32 -14.55 14.87
N PHE A 320 13.17 -15.12 14.03
CA PHE A 320 13.21 -14.79 12.60
C PHE A 320 11.88 -15.09 11.90
N GLU A 321 11.25 -16.23 12.22
CA GLU A 321 9.96 -16.62 11.69
C GLU A 321 8.83 -15.62 12.03
N VAL A 322 8.84 -15.08 13.25
CA VAL A 322 7.86 -14.04 13.67
C VAL A 322 8.04 -12.78 12.83
N TRP A 323 9.29 -12.35 12.61
CA TRP A 323 9.54 -11.16 11.80
C TRP A 323 9.18 -11.35 10.33
N GLN A 324 9.41 -12.55 9.78
CA GLN A 324 8.92 -12.91 8.44
C GLN A 324 7.39 -12.90 8.35
N SER A 325 6.69 -13.41 9.36
CA SER A 325 5.22 -13.41 9.39
C SER A 325 4.65 -11.99 9.45
N ILE A 326 5.32 -11.07 10.17
CA ILE A 326 4.97 -9.64 10.17
C ILE A 326 5.18 -9.06 8.77
N SER A 327 6.32 -9.31 8.14
CA SER A 327 6.66 -8.77 6.81
C SER A 327 5.75 -9.29 5.69
N ARG A 328 5.16 -10.49 5.85
CA ARG A 328 4.16 -11.06 4.95
C ARG A 328 2.73 -10.63 5.23
N GLY A 329 2.51 -9.85 6.30
CA GLY A 329 1.17 -9.43 6.73
C GLY A 329 0.31 -10.56 7.32
N GLU A 330 0.90 -11.70 7.70
CA GLU A 330 0.21 -12.82 8.36
C GLU A 330 -0.20 -12.45 9.79
N ILE A 331 0.57 -11.56 10.42
CA ILE A 331 0.27 -10.91 11.69
C ILE A 331 0.75 -9.45 11.60
N SER A 332 0.01 -8.51 12.18
CA SER A 332 0.49 -7.13 12.22
C SER A 332 1.59 -6.93 13.27
N GLY A 333 2.54 -5.99 13.01
CA GLY A 333 3.60 -5.65 13.96
C GLY A 333 3.06 -5.28 15.35
N PRO A 334 2.05 -4.39 15.47
CA PRO A 334 1.43 -4.05 16.74
C PRO A 334 0.75 -5.25 17.44
N GLU A 335 0.14 -6.15 16.70
CA GLU A 335 -0.47 -7.36 17.25
C GLU A 335 0.59 -8.33 17.80
N ALA A 336 1.66 -8.56 17.03
CA ALA A 336 2.79 -9.40 17.46
C ALA A 336 3.47 -8.82 18.71
N LEU A 337 3.63 -7.49 18.77
CA LEU A 337 4.14 -6.80 19.96
C LEU A 337 3.20 -6.97 21.17
N GLY A 338 1.89 -6.79 20.96
CA GLY A 338 0.88 -6.98 22.01
C GLY A 338 0.80 -8.40 22.56
N LYS A 339 1.15 -9.39 21.72
CA LYS A 339 1.28 -10.81 22.11
C LYS A 339 2.68 -11.17 22.67
N HIS A 340 3.57 -10.20 22.83
CA HIS A 340 4.96 -10.37 23.28
C HIS A 340 5.77 -11.37 22.44
N LEU A 341 5.49 -11.45 21.13
CA LEU A 341 6.24 -12.31 20.21
C LEU A 341 7.60 -11.71 19.83
N TYR A 342 7.78 -10.40 20.03
CA TYR A 342 9.06 -9.71 19.96
C TYR A 342 9.11 -8.56 20.99
N THR A 343 10.32 -8.06 21.27
CA THR A 343 10.54 -6.91 22.16
C THR A 343 11.38 -5.85 21.50
N VAL A 344 11.23 -4.60 21.97
CA VAL A 344 11.95 -3.44 21.46
C VAL A 344 12.70 -2.77 22.60
N GLU A 345 13.98 -2.50 22.40
CA GLU A 345 14.85 -1.75 23.32
C GLU A 345 15.33 -0.46 22.63
N GLY A 346 15.55 0.60 23.40
CA GLY A 346 16.02 1.90 22.90
C GLY A 346 14.88 2.82 22.43
N ASP A 347 15.04 3.48 21.26
CA ASP A 347 14.07 4.46 20.75
C ASP A 347 12.84 3.77 20.17
N PHE A 348 11.77 3.68 20.98
CA PHE A 348 10.51 3.10 20.55
C PHE A 348 9.75 4.00 19.55
N SER A 349 10.03 5.30 19.48
CA SER A 349 9.36 6.20 18.52
C SER A 349 9.64 5.81 17.07
N PHE A 350 10.79 5.20 16.82
CA PHE A 350 11.15 4.62 15.53
C PHE A 350 10.15 3.55 15.07
N MET A 351 9.66 2.71 15.99
CA MET A 351 8.67 1.66 15.66
C MET A 351 7.28 2.23 15.35
N ILE A 352 6.93 3.36 15.96
CA ILE A 352 5.68 4.07 15.65
C ILE A 352 5.72 4.64 14.23
N ASP A 353 6.88 5.14 13.83
CA ASP A 353 7.11 5.76 12.54
C ASP A 353 7.63 4.77 11.47
N TRP A 354 7.53 3.46 11.70
CA TRP A 354 8.06 2.41 10.82
C TRP A 354 7.70 2.61 9.36
N ASP A 355 6.42 2.87 9.08
CA ASP A 355 5.90 3.04 7.71
C ASP A 355 6.48 4.26 7.00
N LYS A 356 6.95 5.25 7.75
CA LYS A 356 7.66 6.42 7.22
C LYS A 356 9.05 6.04 6.71
N TYR A 357 9.73 5.10 7.37
CA TYR A 357 11.09 4.69 7.02
C TYR A 357 11.16 3.57 6.00
N PHE A 358 10.21 2.63 6.04
CA PHE A 358 10.25 1.41 5.22
C PHE A 358 9.01 1.21 4.33
N GLY A 359 8.10 2.19 4.32
CA GLY A 359 6.82 2.06 3.62
C GLY A 359 5.81 1.18 4.33
N PRO A 360 4.56 1.13 3.85
CA PRO A 360 3.49 0.40 4.50
C PRO A 360 3.75 -1.11 4.49
N THR A 361 3.62 -1.74 5.64
CA THR A 361 3.69 -3.19 5.79
C THR A 361 2.49 -3.88 5.12
N PRO A 362 2.67 -5.05 4.47
CA PRO A 362 1.55 -5.86 3.96
C PRO A 362 0.53 -6.14 5.07
N GLY A 363 -0.76 -5.94 4.78
CA GLY A 363 -1.82 -6.09 5.78
C GLY A 363 -2.14 -4.83 6.61
N SER A 364 -1.29 -3.81 6.62
CA SER A 364 -1.68 -2.46 6.98
C SER A 364 -2.40 -1.86 5.76
N SER A 365 -3.67 -2.19 5.57
CA SER A 365 -4.46 -1.63 4.47
C SER A 365 -4.54 -0.13 4.66
N THR A 366 -3.68 0.56 3.97
CA THR A 366 -3.57 1.99 4.07
C THR A 366 -4.70 2.63 3.29
N ASN A 367 -5.54 3.35 3.99
CA ASN A 367 -6.32 4.44 3.41
C ASN A 367 -5.45 5.49 2.68
N ALA A 368 -4.11 5.39 2.73
CA ALA A 368 -3.20 6.30 2.04
C ALA A 368 -3.35 6.28 0.51
N ALA A 369 -3.64 5.12 -0.10
CA ALA A 369 -3.96 5.04 -1.52
C ALA A 369 -5.38 5.59 -1.81
N GLN A 370 -6.33 5.37 -0.89
CA GLN A 370 -7.66 5.98 -0.98
C GLN A 370 -7.63 7.48 -0.70
N ASP A 371 -6.79 7.95 0.23
CA ASP A 371 -6.57 9.37 0.51
C ASP A 371 -5.81 10.08 -0.61
N ALA A 372 -4.91 9.41 -1.32
CA ALA A 372 -4.27 9.93 -2.53
C ALA A 372 -5.27 10.06 -3.69
N LEU A 373 -6.10 9.05 -3.92
CA LEU A 373 -7.20 9.09 -4.90
C LEU A 373 -8.28 10.10 -4.52
N ALA A 374 -8.56 10.27 -3.21
CA ALA A 374 -9.50 11.27 -2.70
C ALA A 374 -8.95 12.70 -2.77
N LYS A 375 -7.63 12.89 -2.68
CA LYS A 375 -7.00 14.21 -2.89
C LYS A 375 -7.11 14.69 -4.34
N GLU A 376 -7.05 13.79 -5.32
CA GLU A 376 -7.26 14.13 -6.73
C GLU A 376 -8.73 14.43 -7.08
N ALA A 377 -9.68 13.88 -6.34
CA ALA A 377 -11.11 14.10 -6.58
C ALA A 377 -11.65 15.48 -6.12
N GLY A 378 -10.83 16.36 -5.58
CA GLY A 378 -11.16 17.77 -5.28
C GLY A 378 -12.27 18.03 -4.27
N ASN A 379 -12.87 16.99 -3.64
CA ASN A 379 -14.05 17.09 -2.77
C ASN A 379 -13.97 16.25 -1.48
N ALA A 380 -12.78 15.76 -1.09
CA ALA A 380 -12.66 14.97 0.13
C ALA A 380 -12.67 15.86 1.37
N GLN A 381 -13.63 15.63 2.27
CA GLN A 381 -13.63 16.25 3.60
C GLN A 381 -12.36 15.85 4.37
N LYS A 382 -11.71 16.83 5.01
CA LYS A 382 -10.54 16.61 5.86
C LYS A 382 -10.90 15.74 7.08
N ASN A 383 -9.89 15.02 7.61
CA ASN A 383 -10.06 14.18 8.78
C ASN A 383 -10.56 14.98 10.00
N PRO A 384 -11.33 14.36 10.91
CA PRO A 384 -11.81 14.99 12.14
C PRO A 384 -10.64 15.56 12.96
N GLN A 385 -10.88 16.72 13.55
CA GLN A 385 -9.90 17.35 14.44
C GLN A 385 -10.53 17.56 15.82
N MET A 386 -9.79 17.25 16.89
CA MET A 386 -10.29 17.39 18.27
C MET A 386 -10.70 18.83 18.61
N ILE A 387 -10.15 19.81 17.93
CA ILE A 387 -10.51 21.22 18.12
C ILE A 387 -11.99 21.49 17.78
N THR A 388 -12.60 20.73 16.85
CA THR A 388 -14.03 20.89 16.50
C THR A 388 -14.93 20.60 17.70
N MET A 389 -14.56 19.59 18.49
CA MET A 389 -15.27 19.22 19.72
C MET A 389 -14.94 20.17 20.88
N LEU A 390 -13.67 20.57 21.03
CA LEU A 390 -13.20 21.34 22.18
C LEU A 390 -13.61 22.83 22.13
N LEU A 391 -13.65 23.43 20.95
CA LEU A 391 -13.87 24.87 20.80
C LEU A 391 -15.20 25.36 21.43
N PRO A 392 -16.36 24.68 21.26
CA PRO A 392 -17.59 25.06 21.94
C PRO A 392 -17.46 25.04 23.46
N TRP A 393 -16.76 24.04 24.04
CA TRP A 393 -16.55 23.96 25.50
C TRP A 393 -15.64 25.05 26.02
N ILE A 394 -14.53 25.32 25.32
CA ILE A 394 -13.63 26.43 25.68
C ILE A 394 -14.39 27.74 25.65
N THR A 395 -15.19 27.97 24.60
CA THR A 395 -16.02 29.16 24.49
C THR A 395 -17.07 29.23 25.63
N PHE A 396 -17.66 28.07 25.98
CA PHE A 396 -18.63 28.00 27.06
C PHE A 396 -18.04 28.46 28.39
N TRP A 397 -16.91 27.90 28.82
CA TRP A 397 -16.30 28.29 30.10
C TRP A 397 -15.71 29.70 30.10
N THR A 398 -15.15 30.15 28.96
CA THR A 398 -14.56 31.50 28.90
C THR A 398 -15.63 32.59 28.80
N ALA A 399 -16.59 32.48 27.89
CA ALA A 399 -17.58 33.51 27.67
C ALA A 399 -18.55 33.67 28.86
N THR A 400 -19.00 32.53 29.43
CA THR A 400 -19.90 32.57 30.60
C THR A 400 -19.25 33.07 31.89
N SER A 401 -17.89 33.05 31.98
CA SER A 401 -17.16 33.60 33.12
C SER A 401 -17.12 35.13 33.14
N PHE A 402 -17.33 35.82 32.02
CA PHE A 402 -17.40 37.28 31.94
C PHE A 402 -18.84 37.78 32.18
N ASP A 403 -19.79 37.21 31.49
CA ASP A 403 -21.22 37.47 31.64
C ASP A 403 -22.01 36.22 31.30
N SER A 404 -22.85 35.75 32.19
CA SER A 404 -23.55 34.47 32.03
C SER A 404 -24.50 34.47 30.84
N GLN A 405 -25.32 35.52 30.66
CA GLN A 405 -26.33 35.58 29.60
C GLN A 405 -25.72 35.88 28.23
N VAL A 406 -24.89 36.93 28.15
CA VAL A 406 -24.19 37.30 26.91
C VAL A 406 -23.25 36.18 26.48
N GLY A 407 -22.55 35.59 27.44
CA GLY A 407 -21.69 34.42 27.19
C GLY A 407 -22.45 33.25 26.63
N ALA A 408 -23.60 32.90 27.20
CA ALA A 408 -24.45 31.82 26.69
C ALA A 408 -24.94 32.07 25.26
N MET A 409 -25.29 33.30 24.90
CA MET A 409 -25.66 33.67 23.53
C MET A 409 -24.49 33.48 22.55
N ILE A 410 -23.29 33.92 22.96
CA ILE A 410 -22.04 33.75 22.13
C ILE A 410 -21.81 32.26 21.90
N VAL A 411 -21.91 31.42 22.92
CA VAL A 411 -21.69 29.99 22.80
C VAL A 411 -22.72 29.31 21.89
N LEU A 412 -24.01 29.67 22.02
CA LEU A 412 -25.07 29.18 21.13
C LEU A 412 -24.75 29.55 19.67
N LEU A 413 -24.34 30.79 19.42
CA LEU A 413 -23.98 31.24 18.09
C LEU A 413 -22.76 30.47 17.55
N VAL A 414 -21.67 30.34 18.32
CA VAL A 414 -20.48 29.61 17.95
C VAL A 414 -20.82 28.14 17.66
N THR A 415 -21.57 27.49 18.54
CA THR A 415 -21.96 26.08 18.37
C THR A 415 -22.81 25.86 17.12
N ALA A 416 -23.74 26.77 16.82
CA ALA A 416 -24.59 26.73 15.63
C ALA A 416 -23.79 26.97 14.33
N LEU A 417 -22.74 27.81 14.38
CA LEU A 417 -21.88 28.13 13.22
C LEU A 417 -20.80 27.08 12.98
N MET A 418 -20.42 26.25 13.97
CA MET A 418 -19.37 25.24 13.83
C MET A 418 -19.55 24.33 12.62
N PRO A 419 -20.73 23.77 12.30
CA PRO A 419 -20.90 22.94 11.10
C PRO A 419 -20.65 23.69 9.79
N LEU A 420 -20.89 25.01 9.76
CA LEU A 420 -20.63 25.86 8.60
C LEU A 420 -19.14 26.22 8.46
N ILE A 421 -18.49 26.60 9.57
CA ILE A 421 -17.09 27.00 9.63
C ILE A 421 -16.19 25.79 9.31
N MET A 422 -16.52 24.62 9.85
CA MET A 422 -15.76 23.39 9.74
C MET A 422 -16.32 22.42 8.66
N ARG A 423 -17.11 22.93 7.71
CA ARG A 423 -17.77 22.11 6.65
C ARG A 423 -16.82 21.21 5.86
N ASN A 424 -15.54 21.56 5.82
CA ASN A 424 -14.50 20.80 5.12
C ASN A 424 -13.93 19.63 5.94
N PHE A 425 -14.39 19.45 7.20
CA PHE A 425 -13.94 18.38 8.09
C PHE A 425 -15.06 17.37 8.34
N LYS A 426 -14.69 16.11 8.51
CA LYS A 426 -15.63 15.07 8.98
C LYS A 426 -15.92 15.28 10.45
N PHE A 427 -17.19 15.13 10.86
CA PHE A 427 -17.59 15.16 12.27
C PHE A 427 -17.74 13.75 12.83
N THR A 428 -17.16 13.53 14.00
CA THR A 428 -17.34 12.29 14.77
C THR A 428 -18.70 12.29 15.49
N ILE A 429 -19.07 11.15 16.06
CA ILE A 429 -20.24 11.08 16.97
C ILE A 429 -20.02 11.99 18.20
N TRP A 430 -18.78 12.12 18.66
CA TRP A 430 -18.41 12.93 19.83
C TRP A 430 -18.53 14.43 19.58
N ASP A 431 -18.27 14.91 18.37
CA ASP A 431 -18.56 16.30 17.97
C ASP A 431 -20.06 16.61 18.11
N ARG A 432 -20.90 15.72 17.60
CA ARG A 432 -22.37 15.89 17.63
C ARG A 432 -22.93 15.89 19.06
N ILE A 433 -22.47 14.95 19.90
CA ILE A 433 -22.82 14.88 21.31
C ILE A 433 -22.36 16.14 22.03
N SER A 434 -21.12 16.59 21.77
CA SER A 434 -20.55 17.81 22.33
C SER A 434 -21.42 19.05 22.01
N PHE A 435 -21.79 19.23 20.72
CA PHE A 435 -22.61 20.35 20.29
C PHE A 435 -24.01 20.33 20.98
N ALA A 436 -24.62 19.14 21.10
CA ALA A 436 -25.91 18.99 21.77
C ALA A 436 -25.81 19.34 23.26
N LEU A 437 -24.78 18.85 23.95
CA LEU A 437 -24.59 19.11 25.39
C LEU A 437 -24.28 20.58 25.66
N VAL A 438 -23.35 21.18 24.92
CA VAL A 438 -23.00 22.60 25.08
C VAL A 438 -24.18 23.49 24.74
N GLY A 439 -24.94 23.17 23.68
CA GLY A 439 -26.13 23.89 23.30
C GLY A 439 -27.22 23.87 24.39
N ALA A 440 -27.48 22.68 24.96
CA ALA A 440 -28.46 22.51 26.04
C ALA A 440 -28.04 23.25 27.31
N LEU A 441 -26.76 23.16 27.71
CA LEU A 441 -26.24 23.88 28.87
C LEU A 441 -26.30 25.41 28.66
N SER A 442 -25.93 25.90 27.49
CA SER A 442 -25.98 27.34 27.18
C SER A 442 -27.40 27.87 27.15
N ALA A 443 -28.36 27.10 26.60
CA ALA A 443 -29.77 27.45 26.67
C ALA A 443 -30.25 27.50 28.12
N GLY A 444 -29.84 26.54 28.97
CA GLY A 444 -30.14 26.53 30.41
C GLY A 444 -29.61 27.77 31.14
N VAL A 445 -28.35 28.18 30.88
CA VAL A 445 -27.73 29.41 31.43
C VAL A 445 -28.52 30.64 30.99
N PHE A 446 -28.87 30.71 29.70
CA PHE A 446 -29.63 31.84 29.16
C PHE A 446 -31.03 31.99 29.81
N MET A 447 -31.71 30.85 30.03
CA MET A 447 -33.07 30.83 30.61
C MET A 447 -33.09 31.07 32.12
N SER A 448 -32.05 30.66 32.87
CA SER A 448 -31.99 30.79 34.33
C SER A 448 -31.64 32.19 34.83
N GLY A 449 -31.21 33.08 33.95
CA GLY A 449 -30.76 34.41 34.34
C GLY A 449 -29.49 34.40 35.23
N ASN A 450 -29.24 35.52 35.92
CA ASN A 450 -27.99 35.69 36.70
C ASN A 450 -27.96 34.88 38.04
N GLY A 451 -29.04 34.17 38.43
CA GLY A 451 -29.10 33.50 39.72
C GLY A 451 -28.36 32.15 39.79
N ASP A 452 -28.50 31.30 38.79
CA ASP A 452 -27.99 29.90 38.79
C ASP A 452 -26.86 29.62 37.78
N GLY A 453 -26.32 30.66 37.15
CA GLY A 453 -25.30 30.54 36.13
C GLY A 453 -24.06 29.73 36.56
N ASN A 454 -23.57 29.96 37.77
CA ASN A 454 -22.43 29.23 38.34
C ASN A 454 -22.66 27.73 38.53
N LEU A 455 -23.91 27.35 38.89
CA LEU A 455 -24.28 25.94 39.02
C LEU A 455 -24.24 25.24 37.65
N ILE A 456 -24.78 25.87 36.62
CA ILE A 456 -24.86 25.30 35.28
C ILE A 456 -23.45 25.23 34.65
N VAL A 457 -22.56 26.21 34.90
CA VAL A 457 -21.16 26.16 34.48
C VAL A 457 -20.43 24.95 35.11
N ASN A 458 -20.67 24.67 36.39
CA ASN A 458 -20.14 23.51 37.08
C ASN A 458 -20.69 22.19 36.52
N LEU A 459 -21.97 22.15 36.18
CA LEU A 459 -22.58 21.01 35.47
C LEU A 459 -21.92 20.79 34.09
N GLY A 460 -21.41 21.84 33.47
CA GLY A 460 -20.62 21.74 32.24
C GLY A 460 -19.36 20.88 32.39
N TYR A 461 -18.57 21.08 33.47
CA TYR A 461 -17.42 20.22 33.76
C TYR A 461 -17.85 18.77 33.99
N LEU A 462 -18.94 18.55 34.72
CA LEU A 462 -19.47 17.22 34.98
C LEU A 462 -19.92 16.53 33.68
N ALA A 463 -20.73 17.23 32.87
CA ALA A 463 -21.23 16.70 31.59
C ALA A 463 -20.08 16.34 30.62
N PHE A 464 -19.08 17.21 30.53
CA PHE A 464 -17.90 16.97 29.72
C PHE A 464 -17.10 15.77 30.22
N GLY A 465 -16.84 15.68 31.52
CA GLY A 465 -16.16 14.55 32.14
C GLY A 465 -16.91 13.23 31.94
N LEU A 466 -18.22 13.23 32.12
CA LEU A 466 -19.06 12.05 31.89
C LEU A 466 -19.08 11.63 30.42
N MET A 467 -19.06 12.57 29.47
CA MET A 467 -18.95 12.26 28.04
C MET A 467 -17.63 11.51 27.73
N TRP A 468 -16.51 11.94 28.32
CA TRP A 468 -15.22 11.25 28.17
C TRP A 468 -15.27 9.85 28.79
N LEU A 469 -15.81 9.69 30.00
CA LEU A 469 -15.93 8.38 30.67
C LEU A 469 -16.89 7.46 29.92
N ALA A 470 -18.02 7.97 29.42
CA ALA A 470 -18.98 7.20 28.64
C ALA A 470 -18.34 6.70 27.32
N SER A 471 -17.40 7.47 26.74
CA SER A 471 -16.69 7.04 25.56
C SER A 471 -15.88 5.75 25.79
N CYS A 472 -15.42 5.51 27.02
CA CYS A 472 -14.72 4.29 27.39
C CYS A 472 -15.60 3.03 27.41
N LEU A 473 -16.92 3.18 27.37
CA LEU A 473 -17.87 2.07 27.24
C LEU A 473 -18.16 1.69 25.79
N THR A 474 -17.61 2.44 24.85
CA THR A 474 -17.82 2.22 23.41
C THR A 474 -16.58 1.57 22.78
N LYS A 475 -16.75 1.04 21.56
CA LYS A 475 -15.62 0.52 20.77
C LYS A 475 -14.68 1.62 20.27
N GLU A 476 -15.08 2.89 20.36
CA GLU A 476 -14.34 4.05 19.89
C GLU A 476 -14.22 5.09 21.01
N PRO A 477 -13.24 4.93 21.93
CA PRO A 477 -13.02 5.92 22.98
C PRO A 477 -12.66 7.28 22.36
N LEU A 478 -13.05 8.36 23.01
CA LEU A 478 -12.99 9.71 22.47
C LEU A 478 -11.59 10.08 21.96
N CYS A 479 -10.53 9.75 22.69
CA CYS A 479 -9.15 9.97 22.20
C CYS A 479 -8.89 9.24 20.87
N ALA A 480 -9.29 7.97 20.77
CA ALA A 480 -9.05 7.17 19.58
C ALA A 480 -9.77 7.72 18.35
N ALA A 481 -10.97 8.28 18.51
CA ALA A 481 -11.77 8.83 17.42
C ALA A 481 -11.05 9.92 16.61
N TYR A 482 -10.18 10.69 17.24
CA TYR A 482 -9.42 11.76 16.58
C TYR A 482 -7.98 11.35 16.23
N VAL A 483 -7.35 10.53 17.06
CA VAL A 483 -5.93 10.16 16.90
C VAL A 483 -5.74 9.04 15.88
N LYS A 484 -6.76 8.21 15.63
CA LYS A 484 -6.69 7.07 14.70
C LYS A 484 -6.13 7.41 13.32
N TYR A 485 -6.43 8.60 12.80
CA TYR A 485 -5.98 9.01 11.46
C TYR A 485 -4.46 9.22 11.35
N SER A 486 -3.78 9.40 12.47
CA SER A 486 -2.31 9.40 12.54
C SER A 486 -1.71 7.98 12.66
N TYR A 487 -2.56 6.95 12.81
CA TYR A 487 -2.17 5.55 13.04
C TYR A 487 -2.85 4.58 12.07
N GLY A 488 -3.11 5.01 10.83
CA GLY A 488 -3.68 4.15 9.79
C GLY A 488 -5.21 4.08 9.75
N GLY A 489 -5.92 5.09 10.29
CA GLY A 489 -7.37 5.21 10.22
C GLY A 489 -8.09 4.17 11.09
N ASP A 490 -9.17 3.57 10.57
CA ASP A 490 -9.98 2.61 11.33
C ASP A 490 -9.23 1.32 11.70
N ASN A 491 -8.13 1.01 10.99
CA ASN A 491 -7.27 -0.13 11.33
C ASN A 491 -6.55 0.04 12.67
N ALA A 492 -6.36 1.28 13.16
CA ALA A 492 -5.81 1.53 14.48
C ALA A 492 -6.59 0.83 15.61
N TYR A 493 -7.89 0.58 15.41
CA TYR A 493 -8.73 -0.13 16.38
C TYR A 493 -8.36 -1.61 16.56
N ASN A 494 -7.71 -2.22 15.57
CA ASN A 494 -7.21 -3.59 15.65
C ASN A 494 -5.91 -3.69 16.47
N ASN A 495 -5.31 -2.56 16.84
CA ASN A 495 -4.11 -2.51 17.66
C ASN A 495 -4.47 -2.47 19.16
N PRO A 496 -4.25 -3.56 19.93
CA PRO A 496 -4.61 -3.61 21.35
C PRO A 496 -3.87 -2.56 22.18
N LEU A 497 -2.62 -2.26 21.84
CA LEU A 497 -1.82 -1.27 22.56
C LEU A 497 -2.32 0.15 22.30
N PHE A 498 -2.64 0.48 21.05
CA PHE A 498 -3.29 1.73 20.68
C PHE A 498 -4.60 1.92 21.44
N MET A 499 -5.47 0.92 21.42
CA MET A 499 -6.75 0.97 22.09
C MET A 499 -6.61 1.14 23.60
N LYS A 500 -5.75 0.32 24.25
CA LYS A 500 -5.53 0.39 25.70
C LYS A 500 -4.97 1.75 26.13
N THR A 501 -4.03 2.31 25.36
CA THR A 501 -3.48 3.65 25.62
C THR A 501 -4.58 4.71 25.56
N ASN A 502 -5.43 4.68 24.53
CA ASN A 502 -6.50 5.66 24.34
C ASN A 502 -7.64 5.51 25.33
N TYR A 503 -7.97 4.29 25.78
CA TYR A 503 -8.92 4.06 26.89
C TYR A 503 -8.40 4.66 28.19
N ILE A 504 -7.14 4.44 28.55
CA ILE A 504 -6.55 5.00 29.77
C ILE A 504 -6.58 6.53 29.72
N LEU A 505 -6.14 7.12 28.60
CA LEU A 505 -6.14 8.57 28.44
C LEU A 505 -7.57 9.15 28.49
N ALA A 506 -8.54 8.55 27.83
CA ALA A 506 -9.92 9.00 27.87
C ALA A 506 -10.49 8.92 29.31
N ALA A 507 -10.20 7.84 30.04
CA ALA A 507 -10.60 7.71 31.44
C ALA A 507 -9.93 8.76 32.34
N CYS A 508 -8.64 9.03 32.15
CA CYS A 508 -7.91 10.06 32.91
C CYS A 508 -8.47 11.47 32.66
N TRP A 509 -8.74 11.84 31.40
CA TRP A 509 -9.35 13.11 31.05
C TRP A 509 -10.76 13.22 31.64
N GLY A 510 -11.59 12.17 31.55
CA GLY A 510 -12.91 12.14 32.11
C GLY A 510 -12.93 12.27 33.63
N ALA A 511 -12.08 11.52 34.32
CA ALA A 511 -11.92 11.60 35.78
C ALA A 511 -11.45 13.01 36.21
N MET A 512 -10.50 13.60 35.51
CA MET A 512 -10.05 14.97 35.80
C MET A 512 -11.18 15.98 35.72
N TYR A 513 -12.03 15.96 34.69
CA TYR A 513 -13.14 16.92 34.57
C TYR A 513 -14.24 16.67 35.59
N VAL A 514 -14.53 15.42 35.98
CA VAL A 514 -15.44 15.09 37.09
C VAL A 514 -14.90 15.63 38.41
N LEU A 515 -13.63 15.45 38.70
CA LEU A 515 -12.97 16.01 39.90
C LEU A 515 -12.98 17.55 39.86
N THR A 516 -12.80 18.17 38.69
CA THR A 516 -12.88 19.61 38.50
C THR A 516 -14.29 20.12 38.83
N ALA A 517 -15.35 19.39 38.43
CA ALA A 517 -16.72 19.75 38.79
C ALA A 517 -16.95 19.70 40.30
N ILE A 518 -16.50 18.64 40.96
CA ILE A 518 -16.61 18.47 42.41
C ILE A 518 -15.84 19.58 43.14
N TRP A 519 -14.57 19.77 42.78
CA TRP A 519 -13.74 20.84 43.36
C TRP A 519 -14.37 22.22 43.18
N SER A 520 -14.86 22.52 41.96
CA SER A 520 -15.45 23.80 41.63
C SER A 520 -16.73 24.05 42.43
N TRP A 521 -17.55 23.02 42.66
CA TRP A 521 -18.75 23.11 43.50
C TRP A 521 -18.40 23.48 44.94
N PHE A 522 -17.41 22.77 45.56
CA PHE A 522 -16.95 23.07 46.91
C PHE A 522 -16.35 24.48 47.05
N ALA A 523 -15.55 24.91 46.07
CA ALA A 523 -14.90 26.21 46.09
C ALA A 523 -15.91 27.39 46.00
N VAL A 524 -16.97 27.24 45.19
CA VAL A 524 -18.07 28.21 45.12
C VAL A 524 -18.79 28.31 46.44
N GLN A 525 -19.13 27.20 47.09
CA GLN A 525 -19.80 27.17 48.38
C GLN A 525 -18.99 27.84 49.51
N ASN A 526 -17.66 27.81 49.41
CA ASN A 526 -16.76 28.37 50.44
C ASN A 526 -16.21 29.77 50.08
N GLY A 527 -16.75 30.42 49.03
CA GLY A 527 -16.37 31.80 48.67
C GLY A 527 -14.97 31.95 48.08
N VAL A 528 -14.34 30.86 47.60
CA VAL A 528 -12.95 30.85 47.10
C VAL A 528 -12.91 30.99 45.56
N GLY A 529 -13.79 31.78 44.96
CA GLY A 529 -14.00 31.88 43.51
C GLY A 529 -12.80 32.36 42.71
N GLY A 530 -11.92 33.24 43.26
CA GLY A 530 -10.74 33.73 42.53
C GLY A 530 -9.67 32.68 42.28
N ILE A 531 -9.48 31.73 43.19
CA ILE A 531 -8.52 30.63 43.03
C ILE A 531 -9.04 29.61 42.00
N LEU A 532 -10.33 29.44 41.89
CA LEU A 532 -11.02 28.54 40.98
C LEU A 532 -10.60 28.75 39.53
N VAL A 533 -10.59 30.01 39.08
CA VAL A 533 -10.22 30.37 37.70
C VAL A 533 -8.78 29.92 37.37
N ILE A 534 -7.86 30.11 38.31
CA ILE A 534 -6.45 29.76 38.12
C ILE A 534 -6.30 28.23 38.06
N VAL A 535 -6.86 27.49 39.02
CA VAL A 535 -6.75 26.04 39.09
C VAL A 535 -7.40 25.36 37.91
N ASN A 536 -8.62 25.77 37.52
CA ASN A 536 -9.36 25.17 36.41
C ASN A 536 -8.69 25.40 35.05
N ASN A 537 -7.84 26.43 34.88
CA ASN A 537 -7.06 26.66 33.67
C ASN A 537 -5.71 25.91 33.67
N LEU A 538 -5.09 25.71 34.85
CA LEU A 538 -3.79 25.02 34.95
C LEU A 538 -3.93 23.49 34.87
N VAL A 539 -4.99 22.92 35.40
CA VAL A 539 -5.22 21.46 35.44
C VAL A 539 -5.28 20.84 34.03
N PRO A 540 -6.00 21.39 33.04
CA PRO A 540 -5.99 20.86 31.67
C PRO A 540 -4.62 20.97 30.99
N ILE A 541 -3.83 22.01 31.30
CA ILE A 541 -2.45 22.14 30.78
C ILE A 541 -1.57 21.01 31.33
N GLY A 542 -1.63 20.74 32.64
CA GLY A 542 -0.94 19.63 33.27
C GLY A 542 -1.33 18.29 32.68
N MET A 543 -2.64 18.08 32.42
CA MET A 543 -3.14 16.87 31.78
C MET A 543 -2.71 16.73 30.33
N GLY A 544 -2.56 17.84 29.60
CA GLY A 544 -2.00 17.86 28.26
C GLY A 544 -0.53 17.39 28.25
N LEU A 545 0.29 17.89 29.18
CA LEU A 545 1.68 17.46 29.36
C LEU A 545 1.76 15.98 29.75
N PHE A 546 0.89 15.52 30.67
CA PHE A 546 0.77 14.11 31.01
C PHE A 546 0.42 13.27 29.79
N THR A 547 -0.53 13.69 28.96
CA THR A 547 -0.94 12.99 27.75
C THR A 547 0.24 12.84 26.78
N ALA A 548 0.98 13.91 26.53
CA ALA A 548 2.13 13.91 25.63
C ALA A 548 3.25 12.97 26.12
N TRP A 549 3.47 12.94 27.45
CA TRP A 549 4.41 12.02 28.07
C TRP A 549 3.90 10.58 28.04
N PHE A 550 2.64 10.32 28.43
CA PHE A 550 2.07 9.00 28.56
C PHE A 550 1.96 8.25 27.23
N GLN A 551 1.62 8.95 26.16
CA GLN A 551 1.56 8.40 24.81
C GLN A 551 2.91 7.83 24.33
N LYS A 552 4.02 8.33 24.83
CA LYS A 552 5.37 7.83 24.53
C LYS A 552 5.81 6.77 25.54
N TRP A 553 5.61 7.04 26.82
CA TRP A 553 6.11 6.21 27.91
C TRP A 553 5.37 4.86 28.02
N TYR A 554 4.04 4.86 27.97
CA TYR A 554 3.26 3.64 28.19
C TYR A 554 3.46 2.58 27.10
N PRO A 555 3.40 2.91 25.81
CA PRO A 555 3.71 1.96 24.74
C PRO A 555 5.15 1.43 24.83
N ALA A 556 6.12 2.31 25.11
CA ALA A 556 7.53 1.90 25.26
C ALA A 556 7.73 0.93 26.44
N LYS A 557 7.07 1.18 27.59
CA LYS A 557 7.11 0.28 28.74
C LYS A 557 6.49 -1.09 28.42
N MET A 558 5.35 -1.11 27.74
CA MET A 558 4.71 -2.37 27.34
C MET A 558 5.54 -3.14 26.32
N ALA A 559 6.24 -2.43 25.42
CA ALA A 559 7.10 -3.02 24.40
C ALA A 559 8.40 -3.61 24.97
N SER A 560 8.92 -3.06 26.08
CA SER A 560 10.17 -3.56 26.71
C SER A 560 9.99 -4.88 27.46
N GLY A 561 8.76 -5.37 27.64
CA GLY A 561 8.50 -6.63 28.35
C GLY A 561 8.84 -6.64 29.85
N LYS A 562 9.07 -5.44 30.45
CA LYS A 562 9.39 -5.25 31.89
C LYS A 562 8.22 -4.78 32.70
#